data_800d97ce6193c0fa6ec437fa501ddd05
#
_entry.id   800d97ce6193c0fa6ec437fa501ddd05
#
_cell.length_a   1.000
_cell.length_b   1.000
_cell.length_c   1.000
_cell.angle_alpha   90.00
_cell.angle_beta   90.00
_cell.angle_gamma   90.00
#
_symmetry.space_group_name_H-M   'P 1'
#
loop_
_entity.id
_entity.type
_entity.pdbx_description
1 polymer ?
#
loop_
_entity_poly.entity_id
_entity_poly.type
_entity_poly.pdbx_seq_one_letter_code
_entity_poly.pdbx_strand_id
1 'polypeptide(L)'
;SECLSLADYVSPEGSTIGLFTLKVEDSRPHCDCQDFQHLLRESLCARLTEALAEWMQEQVCEGLHVIRPAFGYSACPDHSLKKDVFDILDAPEKIGVTLTSSYAIRPTTSLCGMILAHPQARYFSIGQVGNDQMTDYCKRRNINREEGKRLLGF
;
A
#
# COMPACT_ATOMS: atom_id res chain seq x y z
N SER A 1 12.01 23.34 -5.97
CA SER A 1 11.43 22.20 -5.23
C SER A 1 11.75 20.94 -6.02
N GLU A 2 12.29 19.93 -5.37
CA GLU A 2 12.53 18.64 -5.99
C GLU A 2 11.19 17.96 -6.31
N CYS A 3 11.05 17.42 -7.51
CA CYS A 3 9.89 16.60 -7.90
C CYS A 3 10.27 15.14 -7.67
N LEU A 4 10.00 14.61 -6.46
CA LEU A 4 10.34 13.24 -6.09
C LEU A 4 9.30 12.25 -6.58
N SER A 5 9.77 11.07 -6.97
CA SER A 5 8.99 9.87 -7.27
C SER A 5 9.51 8.69 -6.44
N LEU A 6 8.69 7.72 -6.10
CA LEU A 6 9.17 6.49 -5.47
C LEU A 6 10.19 5.73 -6.33
N ALA A 7 10.12 5.89 -7.65
CA ALA A 7 11.09 5.33 -8.59
C ALA A 7 12.51 5.87 -8.41
N ASP A 8 12.68 7.06 -7.83
CA ASP A 8 14.01 7.65 -7.57
C ASP A 8 14.81 6.87 -6.53
N TYR A 9 14.12 6.03 -5.73
CA TYR A 9 14.74 5.14 -4.75
C TYR A 9 15.06 3.75 -5.31
N VAL A 10 14.83 3.53 -6.61
CA VAL A 10 15.06 2.25 -7.28
C VAL A 10 16.12 2.44 -8.37
N SER A 11 17.21 1.67 -8.30
CA SER A 11 18.27 1.75 -9.32
C SER A 11 17.75 1.28 -10.68
N PRO A 12 18.05 2.01 -11.78
CA PRO A 12 17.73 1.57 -13.14
C PRO A 12 18.51 0.31 -13.56
N GLU A 13 19.63 0.02 -12.89
CA GLU A 13 20.43 -1.20 -13.10
C GLU A 13 19.87 -2.42 -12.37
N GLY A 14 18.82 -2.24 -11.60
CA GLY A 14 18.13 -3.25 -10.79
C GLY A 14 18.25 -2.97 -9.30
N SER A 15 17.16 -3.20 -8.61
CA SER A 15 17.03 -3.11 -7.15
C SER A 15 16.04 -4.16 -6.65
N THR A 16 16.15 -4.49 -5.38
CA THR A 16 15.15 -5.31 -4.70
C THR A 16 14.09 -4.40 -4.07
N ILE A 17 12.84 -4.68 -4.37
CA ILE A 17 11.68 -4.06 -3.72
C ILE A 17 10.98 -5.11 -2.88
N GLY A 18 10.74 -4.83 -1.60
CA GLY A 18 9.92 -5.67 -0.76
C GLY A 18 8.44 -5.39 -1.00
N LEU A 19 7.62 -6.43 -1.04
CA LEU A 19 6.16 -6.33 -1.05
C LEU A 19 5.60 -7.08 0.15
N PHE A 20 4.55 -6.56 0.75
CA PHE A 20 3.91 -7.22 1.88
C PHE A 20 2.39 -7.06 1.87
N THR A 21 1.72 -8.05 2.43
CA THR A 21 0.31 -8.00 2.82
C THR A 21 0.18 -8.63 4.19
N LEU A 22 -0.50 -7.95 5.10
CA LEU A 22 -0.69 -8.36 6.50
C LEU A 22 -2.17 -8.37 6.85
N LYS A 23 -2.55 -9.26 7.75
CA LYS A 23 -3.89 -9.32 8.33
C LYS A 23 -3.80 -9.62 9.82
N VAL A 24 -4.62 -8.95 10.62
CA VAL A 24 -4.93 -9.36 11.99
C VAL A 24 -6.38 -9.83 12.02
N GLU A 25 -6.59 -11.01 12.55
CA GLU A 25 -7.90 -11.65 12.62
C GLU A 25 -8.33 -11.81 14.09
N ASP A 26 -9.53 -11.35 14.40
CA ASP A 26 -10.16 -11.66 15.68
C ASP A 26 -10.77 -13.06 15.56
N SER A 27 -10.24 -14.02 16.33
CA SER A 27 -10.70 -15.41 16.33
C SER A 27 -12.06 -15.62 17.01
N ARG A 28 -12.62 -14.59 17.60
CA ARG A 28 -13.94 -14.67 18.27
C ARG A 28 -15.06 -14.65 17.24
N PRO A 29 -16.21 -15.29 17.57
CA PRO A 29 -17.37 -15.27 16.68
C PRO A 29 -17.77 -13.83 16.33
N HIS A 30 -18.03 -13.60 15.05
CA HIS A 30 -18.54 -12.31 14.58
C HIS A 30 -19.91 -12.05 15.23
N CYS A 31 -20.04 -10.94 15.90
CA CYS A 31 -21.32 -10.46 16.43
C CYS A 31 -21.82 -9.36 15.50
N ASP A 32 -23.02 -9.51 14.98
CA ASP A 32 -23.70 -8.47 14.18
C ASP A 32 -24.11 -7.25 15.01
N CYS A 33 -23.83 -7.27 16.32
CA CYS A 33 -24.07 -6.13 17.20
C CYS A 33 -23.05 -5.01 16.90
N GLN A 34 -23.54 -3.88 16.42
CA GLN A 34 -22.77 -2.64 16.28
C GLN A 34 -22.73 -1.89 17.63
N ASP A 35 -22.25 -2.56 18.65
CA ASP A 35 -22.09 -1.98 19.98
C ASP A 35 -20.70 -1.43 20.21
N PHE A 36 -20.49 -0.79 21.33
CA PHE A 36 -19.19 -0.23 21.73
C PHE A 36 -18.06 -1.29 21.75
N GLN A 37 -18.39 -2.52 22.13
CA GLN A 37 -17.40 -3.60 22.18
C GLN A 37 -16.93 -4.01 20.78
N HIS A 38 -17.83 -4.02 19.79
CA HIS A 38 -17.47 -4.29 18.40
C HIS A 38 -16.51 -3.22 17.86
N LEU A 39 -16.86 -1.93 18.03
CA LEU A 39 -16.00 -0.82 17.61
C LEU A 39 -14.64 -0.83 18.30
N LEU A 40 -14.60 -1.16 19.59
CA LEU A 40 -13.36 -1.27 20.35
C LEU A 40 -12.45 -2.39 19.79
N ARG A 41 -13.05 -3.54 19.45
CA ARG A 41 -12.32 -4.68 18.86
C ARG A 41 -11.76 -4.34 17.48
N GLU A 42 -12.58 -3.77 16.60
CA GLU A 42 -12.10 -3.33 15.28
C GLU A 42 -10.95 -2.33 15.41
N SER A 43 -11.07 -1.36 16.30
CA SER A 43 -10.02 -0.39 16.57
C SER A 43 -8.74 -1.04 17.09
N LEU A 44 -8.88 -2.03 17.99
CA LEU A 44 -7.73 -2.78 18.51
C LEU A 44 -7.05 -3.59 17.41
N CYS A 45 -7.81 -4.33 16.60
CA CYS A 45 -7.27 -5.09 15.48
C CYS A 45 -6.56 -4.18 14.45
N ALA A 46 -7.13 -3.01 14.16
CA ALA A 46 -6.48 -2.03 13.29
C ALA A 46 -5.13 -1.56 13.86
N ARG A 47 -5.05 -1.27 15.17
CA ARG A 47 -3.78 -0.91 15.84
C ARG A 47 -2.78 -2.06 15.84
N LEU A 48 -3.23 -3.27 16.06
CA LEU A 48 -2.37 -4.47 15.99
C LEU A 48 -1.85 -4.70 14.57
N THR A 49 -2.63 -4.41 13.54
CA THR A 49 -2.19 -4.50 12.15
C THR A 49 -1.06 -3.52 11.85
N GLU A 50 -1.15 -2.28 12.34
CA GLU A 50 -0.07 -1.29 12.21
C GLU A 50 1.19 -1.73 12.99
N ALA A 51 1.02 -2.18 14.23
CA ALA A 51 2.14 -2.69 15.03
C ALA A 51 2.82 -3.92 14.39
N LEU A 52 2.03 -4.82 13.79
CA LEU A 52 2.55 -5.96 13.04
C LEU A 52 3.38 -5.51 11.84
N ALA A 53 2.95 -4.46 11.15
CA ALA A 53 3.69 -3.91 10.02
C ALA A 53 5.02 -3.25 10.44
N GLU A 54 5.06 -2.60 11.60
CA GLU A 54 6.29 -2.06 12.18
C GLU A 54 7.24 -3.19 12.60
N TRP A 55 6.72 -4.15 13.33
CA TRP A 55 7.49 -5.33 13.74
C TRP A 55 8.05 -6.10 12.54
N MET A 56 7.26 -6.34 11.52
CA MET A 56 7.71 -7.00 10.28
C MET A 56 8.85 -6.22 9.63
N GLN A 57 8.74 -4.88 9.55
CA GLN A 57 9.80 -4.04 9.00
C GLN A 57 11.10 -4.19 9.79
N GLU A 58 11.04 -4.19 11.12
CA GLU A 58 12.22 -4.38 11.98
C GLU A 58 12.87 -5.73 11.75
N GLN A 59 12.07 -6.82 11.62
CA GLN A 59 12.60 -8.17 11.41
C GLN A 59 13.22 -8.37 10.02
N VAL A 60 12.61 -7.78 8.98
CA VAL A 60 13.01 -8.01 7.58
C VAL A 60 14.11 -7.04 7.12
N CYS A 61 14.17 -5.86 7.73
CA CYS A 61 15.01 -4.76 7.27
C CYS A 61 16.08 -4.36 8.31
N GLU A 62 16.52 -5.28 9.14
CA GLU A 62 17.51 -5.04 10.18
C GLU A 62 18.74 -4.32 9.63
N GLY A 63 19.08 -3.18 10.21
CA GLY A 63 20.23 -2.35 9.82
C GLY A 63 20.09 -1.58 8.50
N LEU A 64 18.95 -1.65 7.83
CA LEU A 64 18.68 -0.91 6.59
C LEU A 64 17.83 0.34 6.86
N HIS A 65 18.16 1.44 6.18
CA HIS A 65 17.25 2.58 6.11
C HIS A 65 16.18 2.30 5.06
N VAL A 66 14.93 2.16 5.50
CA VAL A 66 13.79 1.82 4.63
C VAL A 66 12.61 2.76 4.86
N ILE A 67 11.80 2.93 3.81
CA ILE A 67 10.44 3.45 3.92
C ILE A 67 9.45 2.38 3.49
N ARG A 68 8.23 2.48 4.00
CA ARG A 68 7.13 1.55 3.73
C ARG A 68 5.92 2.32 3.16
N PRO A 69 6.02 2.83 1.92
CA PRO A 69 4.90 3.54 1.32
C PRO A 69 3.73 2.60 1.04
N ALA A 70 2.53 3.07 1.36
CA ALA A 70 1.29 2.38 1.07
C ALA A 70 0.59 3.02 -0.15
N PHE A 71 -0.20 2.22 -0.86
CA PHE A 71 -0.98 2.66 -2.01
C PHE A 71 -2.22 3.45 -1.58
N GLY A 72 -2.50 4.55 -2.26
CA GLY A 72 -3.57 5.48 -1.93
C GLY A 72 -3.16 6.63 -1.01
N TYR A 73 -1.87 6.78 -0.73
CA TYR A 73 -1.31 7.89 0.04
C TYR A 73 -0.55 8.87 -0.84
N SER A 74 -0.15 10.00 -0.29
CA SER A 74 0.40 11.14 -1.01
C SER A 74 1.63 10.85 -1.88
N ALA A 75 2.44 9.85 -1.53
CA ALA A 75 3.58 9.43 -2.34
C ALA A 75 3.22 8.41 -3.45
N CYS A 76 2.07 7.74 -3.33
CA CYS A 76 1.59 6.73 -4.27
C CYS A 76 0.05 6.70 -4.28
N PRO A 77 -0.63 7.67 -4.90
CA PRO A 77 -2.08 7.83 -4.81
C PRO A 77 -2.90 6.73 -5.49
N ASP A 78 -2.33 5.99 -6.42
CA ASP A 78 -3.04 4.93 -7.16
C ASP A 78 -3.33 3.70 -6.28
N HIS A 79 -4.60 3.57 -5.92
CA HIS A 79 -5.09 2.40 -5.20
C HIS A 79 -5.09 1.10 -6.02
N SER A 80 -5.12 1.18 -7.36
CA SER A 80 -5.20 -0.01 -8.23
C SER A 80 -3.92 -0.86 -8.20
N LEU A 81 -2.79 -0.27 -7.80
CA LEU A 81 -1.51 -0.97 -7.63
C LEU A 81 -1.57 -2.07 -6.56
N LYS A 82 -2.52 -2.01 -5.62
CA LYS A 82 -2.77 -3.08 -4.66
C LYS A 82 -3.07 -4.41 -5.35
N LYS A 83 -3.74 -4.35 -6.52
CA LYS A 83 -4.05 -5.55 -7.28
C LYS A 83 -2.77 -6.27 -7.70
N ASP A 84 -1.78 -5.53 -8.20
CA ASP A 84 -0.51 -6.10 -8.64
C ASP A 84 0.22 -6.79 -7.46
N VAL A 85 0.20 -6.18 -6.27
CA VAL A 85 0.77 -6.78 -5.03
C VAL A 85 0.03 -8.04 -4.62
N PHE A 86 -1.30 -8.02 -4.67
CA PHE A 86 -2.13 -9.17 -4.32
C PHE A 86 -1.93 -10.35 -5.26
N ASP A 87 -1.81 -10.07 -6.56
CA ASP A 87 -1.54 -11.08 -7.58
C ASP A 87 -0.12 -11.69 -7.40
N ILE A 88 0.90 -10.85 -7.15
CA ILE A 88 2.29 -11.32 -6.95
C ILE A 88 2.43 -12.15 -5.66
N LEU A 89 1.77 -11.74 -4.58
CA LEU A 89 1.86 -12.42 -3.28
C LEU A 89 0.88 -13.57 -3.13
N ASP A 90 -0.08 -13.72 -4.04
CA ASP A 90 -1.17 -14.69 -3.94
C ASP A 90 -1.96 -14.50 -2.62
N ALA A 91 -2.23 -13.24 -2.28
CA ALA A 91 -2.77 -12.85 -0.97
C ALA A 91 -4.16 -13.43 -0.67
N PRO A 92 -5.10 -13.56 -1.64
CA PRO A 92 -6.40 -14.18 -1.38
C PRO A 92 -6.27 -15.64 -0.92
N GLU A 93 -5.45 -16.44 -1.58
CA GLU A 93 -5.29 -17.85 -1.28
C GLU A 93 -4.46 -18.08 -0.01
N LYS A 94 -3.40 -17.28 0.19
CA LYS A 94 -2.48 -17.50 1.31
C LYS A 94 -3.00 -17.00 2.65
N ILE A 95 -3.67 -15.85 2.67
CA ILE A 95 -4.11 -15.22 3.93
C ILE A 95 -5.58 -14.74 3.90
N GLY A 96 -6.33 -15.04 2.84
CA GLY A 96 -7.75 -14.69 2.73
C GLY A 96 -8.02 -13.18 2.69
N VAL A 97 -7.09 -12.39 2.17
CA VAL A 97 -7.24 -10.93 2.02
C VAL A 97 -7.64 -10.62 0.59
N THR A 98 -8.70 -9.86 0.40
CA THR A 98 -9.26 -9.54 -0.92
C THR A 98 -9.41 -8.05 -1.14
N LEU A 99 -9.67 -7.64 -2.39
CA LEU A 99 -9.95 -6.24 -2.77
C LEU A 99 -11.40 -6.10 -3.23
N THR A 100 -12.01 -4.98 -2.87
CA THR A 100 -13.28 -4.55 -3.47
C THR A 100 -13.06 -4.01 -4.89
N SER A 101 -14.14 -3.73 -5.61
CA SER A 101 -14.07 -3.06 -6.92
C SER A 101 -13.44 -1.66 -6.89
N SER A 102 -13.41 -1.02 -5.71
CA SER A 102 -12.73 0.25 -5.47
C SER A 102 -11.33 0.12 -4.86
N TYR A 103 -10.77 -1.08 -4.86
CA TYR A 103 -9.46 -1.40 -4.29
C TYR A 103 -9.35 -1.17 -2.77
N ALA A 104 -10.45 -1.20 -2.04
CA ALA A 104 -10.42 -1.29 -0.59
C ALA A 104 -10.11 -2.72 -0.13
N ILE A 105 -9.25 -2.84 0.88
CA ILE A 105 -8.82 -4.16 1.39
C ILE A 105 -9.90 -4.76 2.29
N ARG A 106 -10.11 -6.05 2.19
CA ARG A 106 -10.98 -6.85 3.06
C ARG A 106 -10.23 -8.06 3.63
N PRO A 107 -10.32 -8.31 4.94
CA PRO A 107 -10.98 -7.51 5.98
C PRO A 107 -10.28 -6.15 6.19
N THR A 108 -10.97 -5.20 6.85
CA THR A 108 -10.46 -3.84 7.11
C THR A 108 -9.23 -3.81 8.03
N THR A 109 -8.99 -4.89 8.76
CA THR A 109 -7.83 -5.13 9.63
C THR A 109 -6.64 -5.70 8.85
N SER A 110 -6.45 -5.25 7.62
CA SER A 110 -5.39 -5.69 6.73
C SER A 110 -4.65 -4.51 6.14
N LEU A 111 -3.36 -4.67 5.88
CA LEU A 111 -2.49 -3.71 5.22
C LEU A 111 -1.74 -4.35 4.07
N CYS A 112 -1.44 -3.57 3.05
CA CYS A 112 -0.45 -3.93 2.04
C CYS A 112 0.38 -2.71 1.65
N GLY A 113 1.58 -2.95 1.17
CA GLY A 113 2.48 -1.91 0.71
C GLY A 113 3.75 -2.47 0.10
N MET A 114 4.68 -1.57 -0.14
CA MET A 114 6.03 -1.91 -0.57
C MET A 114 7.06 -1.47 0.48
N ILE A 115 8.24 -2.04 0.41
CA ILE A 115 9.40 -1.65 1.20
C ILE A 115 10.50 -1.20 0.22
N LEU A 116 10.96 0.02 0.38
CA LEU A 116 12.05 0.60 -0.41
C LEU A 116 13.23 0.86 0.51
N ALA A 117 14.36 0.20 0.22
CA ALA A 117 15.61 0.38 0.94
C ALA A 117 16.51 1.35 0.17
N HIS A 118 16.71 2.55 0.69
CA HIS A 118 17.60 3.54 0.11
C HIS A 118 18.06 4.54 1.19
N PRO A 119 19.35 4.91 1.26
CA PRO A 119 19.87 5.78 2.32
C PRO A 119 19.19 7.15 2.42
N GLN A 120 18.65 7.66 1.32
CA GLN A 120 17.96 8.94 1.24
C GLN A 120 16.43 8.80 1.17
N ALA A 121 15.90 7.59 1.35
CA ALA A 121 14.46 7.37 1.29
C ALA A 121 13.74 8.17 2.39
N ARG A 122 12.69 8.88 2.00
CA ARG A 122 11.83 9.65 2.90
C ARG A 122 10.40 9.67 2.39
N TYR A 123 9.46 9.88 3.26
CA TYR A 123 8.07 10.13 2.85
C TYR A 123 7.93 11.53 2.26
N PHE A 124 7.14 11.65 1.20
CA PHE A 124 6.88 12.89 0.49
C PHE A 124 5.46 12.89 -0.10
N SER A 125 5.08 14.02 -0.68
CA SER A 125 3.86 14.17 -1.48
C SER A 125 4.23 14.49 -2.91
N ILE A 126 3.63 13.80 -3.89
CA ILE A 126 3.96 13.98 -5.32
C ILE A 126 3.54 15.33 -5.89
N GLY A 127 2.73 16.12 -5.18
CA GLY A 127 2.25 17.41 -5.71
C GLY A 127 1.34 17.25 -6.94
N GLN A 128 1.37 18.24 -7.84
CA GLN A 128 0.58 18.22 -9.07
C GLN A 128 1.28 17.40 -10.15
N VAL A 129 0.55 16.49 -10.78
CA VAL A 129 1.04 15.68 -11.91
C VAL A 129 0.91 16.47 -13.22
N GLY A 130 2.02 16.68 -13.91
CA GLY A 130 2.08 17.34 -15.21
C GLY A 130 1.44 16.52 -16.33
N ASN A 131 1.17 17.17 -17.46
CA ASN A 131 0.56 16.49 -18.61
C ASN A 131 1.45 15.40 -19.22
N ASP A 132 2.75 15.64 -19.23
CA ASP A 132 3.79 14.70 -19.67
C ASP A 132 3.84 13.46 -18.76
N GLN A 133 3.87 13.67 -17.45
CA GLN A 133 3.85 12.61 -16.44
C GLN A 133 2.57 11.79 -16.51
N MET A 134 1.41 12.44 -16.65
CA MET A 134 0.13 11.76 -16.84
C MET A 134 0.13 10.88 -18.10
N THR A 135 0.72 11.39 -19.18
CA THR A 135 0.80 10.63 -20.45
C THR A 135 1.70 9.39 -20.31
N ASP A 136 2.87 9.55 -19.68
CA ASP A 136 3.78 8.44 -19.42
C ASP A 136 3.14 7.41 -18.48
N TYR A 137 2.52 7.86 -17.40
CA TYR A 137 1.82 6.99 -16.46
C TYR A 137 0.71 6.15 -17.15
N CYS A 138 -0.16 6.79 -17.91
CA CYS A 138 -1.23 6.10 -18.64
C CYS A 138 -0.67 5.07 -19.63
N LYS A 139 0.43 5.41 -20.33
CA LYS A 139 1.11 4.48 -21.24
C LYS A 139 1.66 3.26 -20.50
N ARG A 140 2.36 3.45 -19.38
CA ARG A 140 2.94 2.35 -18.57
C ARG A 140 1.86 1.45 -17.97
N ARG A 141 0.74 2.03 -17.52
CA ARG A 141 -0.39 1.29 -16.96
C ARG A 141 -1.33 0.72 -18.02
N ASN A 142 -1.14 1.07 -19.29
CA ASN A 142 -2.03 0.70 -20.40
C ASN A 142 -3.50 1.09 -20.14
N ILE A 143 -3.71 2.32 -19.65
CA ILE A 143 -5.01 2.91 -19.33
C ILE A 143 -5.23 4.20 -20.11
N ASN A 144 -6.48 4.63 -20.23
CA ASN A 144 -6.80 5.93 -20.83
C ASN A 144 -6.61 7.08 -19.84
N ARG A 145 -6.62 8.32 -20.34
CA ARG A 145 -6.35 9.52 -19.53
C ARG A 145 -7.42 9.79 -18.46
N GLU A 146 -8.68 9.49 -18.75
CA GLU A 146 -9.80 9.65 -17.80
C GLU A 146 -9.60 8.73 -16.58
N GLU A 147 -9.24 7.50 -16.84
CA GLU A 147 -8.92 6.54 -15.80
C GLU A 147 -7.67 6.95 -15.01
N GLY A 148 -6.63 7.41 -15.71
CA GLY A 148 -5.42 7.93 -15.06
C GLY A 148 -5.71 9.07 -14.09
N LYS A 149 -6.55 10.03 -14.47
CA LYS A 149 -7.00 11.10 -13.57
C LYS A 149 -7.73 10.56 -12.35
N ARG A 150 -8.66 9.63 -12.56
CA ARG A 150 -9.43 9.01 -11.48
C ARG A 150 -8.52 8.27 -10.48
N LEU A 151 -7.53 7.53 -10.96
CA LEU A 151 -6.62 6.75 -10.12
C LEU A 151 -5.63 7.62 -9.36
N LEU A 152 -5.22 8.74 -9.93
CA LEU A 152 -4.29 9.68 -9.29
C LEU A 152 -4.99 10.78 -8.48
N GLY A 153 -6.33 10.83 -8.49
CA GLY A 153 -7.11 11.78 -7.69
C GLY A 153 -7.15 13.20 -8.25
N PHE A 154 -7.14 13.37 -9.58
CA PHE A 154 -7.18 14.67 -10.28
C PHE A 154 -8.44 14.85 -11.13
#